data_ee085924901ff558865f17592ac824d7
#
_entry.id   ee085924901ff558865f17592ac824d7
#
_cell.length_a   1.000
_cell.length_b   1.000
_cell.length_c   1.000
_cell.angle_alpha   90.00
_cell.angle_beta   90.00
_cell.angle_gamma   90.00
#
_symmetry.space_group_name_H-M   'P 1'
#
loop_
_entity.id
_entity.type
_entity.pdbx_description
1 polymer ?
#
loop_
_entity_poly.entity_id
_entity_poly.type
_entity_poly.pdbx_seq_one_letter_code
_entity_poly.pdbx_strand_id
1 'polypeptide(L)'
;VVDDLEALVEATDSLAQAEADQKAALEEFKKNNPLFAAIQLSVNQANQPYQGPVVGTAHYTDTAKVMDMLTSQVAKSILPRDLHLCWTVKSIDAAEAYYQLVALKSQTSGRPSLEGDVITDARADFGQTSAYANVSMTMNAEGARDWQRITGSNIGKSIAIVLDGYVYSFPTVQNEIAGGNSQITGNFTVEEAKDLANTLNSGKMPAPARIIQEDVVGPSLG
;
A
#
# COMPACT_ATOMS: atom_id res chain seq x y z
N VAL A 1 33.42 20.31 42.79
CA VAL A 1 33.86 19.21 41.90
C VAL A 1 33.29 17.87 42.34
N VAL A 2 33.20 17.56 43.65
CA VAL A 2 32.57 16.30 44.12
C VAL A 2 31.05 16.42 44.05
N ASP A 3 30.49 17.56 44.48
CA ASP A 3 29.06 17.83 44.43
C ASP A 3 28.49 17.83 43.00
N ASP A 4 29.30 18.26 42.01
CA ASP A 4 28.91 18.22 40.60
C ASP A 4 28.84 16.78 40.06
N LEU A 5 29.67 15.88 40.61
CA LEU A 5 29.67 14.47 40.19
C LEU A 5 28.46 13.72 40.78
N GLU A 6 28.10 13.98 42.03
CA GLU A 6 26.91 13.40 42.67
C GLU A 6 25.63 13.86 41.99
N ALA A 7 25.52 15.15 41.66
CA ALA A 7 24.40 15.69 40.92
C ALA A 7 24.26 15.06 39.49
N LEU A 8 25.40 14.76 38.85
CA LEU A 8 25.40 14.09 37.53
C LEU A 8 24.95 12.61 37.63
N VAL A 9 25.37 11.94 38.70
CA VAL A 9 24.95 10.55 38.95
C VAL A 9 23.44 10.49 39.27
N GLU A 10 22.92 11.35 40.13
CA GLU A 10 21.49 11.45 40.41
C GLU A 10 20.66 11.80 39.17
N ALA A 11 21.17 12.68 38.31
CA ALA A 11 20.49 13.01 37.04
C ALA A 11 20.47 11.83 36.05
N THR A 12 21.56 11.04 35.97
CA THR A 12 21.63 9.85 35.13
C THR A 12 20.74 8.73 35.66
N ASP A 13 20.66 8.51 36.96
CA ASP A 13 19.79 7.54 37.58
C ASP A 13 18.30 7.92 37.39
N SER A 14 17.99 9.21 37.55
CA SER A 14 16.62 9.72 37.30
C SER A 14 16.21 9.57 35.83
N LEU A 15 17.12 9.80 34.87
CA LEU A 15 16.87 9.57 33.47
C LEU A 15 16.65 8.06 33.15
N ALA A 16 17.50 7.20 33.69
CA ALA A 16 17.36 5.76 33.53
C ALA A 16 16.05 5.24 34.11
N GLN A 17 15.62 5.76 35.26
CA GLN A 17 14.31 5.41 35.86
C GLN A 17 13.16 5.90 34.98
N ALA A 18 13.21 7.13 34.49
CA ALA A 18 12.17 7.68 33.61
C ALA A 18 12.06 6.90 32.29
N GLU A 19 13.18 6.48 31.70
CA GLU A 19 13.21 5.61 30.51
C GLU A 19 12.61 4.23 30.80
N ALA A 20 12.91 3.64 31.97
CA ALA A 20 12.35 2.36 32.38
C ALA A 20 10.83 2.43 32.60
N ASP A 21 10.35 3.48 33.25
CA ASP A 21 8.93 3.73 33.50
C ASP A 21 8.18 3.98 32.16
N GLN A 22 8.78 4.75 31.25
CA GLN A 22 8.21 4.98 29.93
C GLN A 22 8.14 3.69 29.09
N LYS A 23 9.17 2.85 29.16
CA LYS A 23 9.19 1.55 28.49
C LYS A 23 8.14 0.60 29.06
N ALA A 24 7.98 0.56 30.40
CA ALA A 24 6.95 -0.26 31.05
C ALA A 24 5.52 0.19 30.66
N ALA A 25 5.27 1.50 30.66
CA ALA A 25 4.00 2.08 30.24
C ALA A 25 3.70 1.78 28.75
N LEU A 26 4.71 1.83 27.88
CA LEU A 26 4.57 1.48 26.47
C LEU A 26 4.24 -0.02 26.26
N GLU A 27 4.88 -0.90 27.00
CA GLU A 27 4.60 -2.34 26.94
C GLU A 27 3.18 -2.65 27.45
N GLU A 28 2.74 -2.01 28.52
CA GLU A 28 1.36 -2.13 29.01
C GLU A 28 0.35 -1.59 27.99
N PHE A 29 0.64 -0.43 27.38
CA PHE A 29 -0.19 0.13 26.31
C PHE A 29 -0.30 -0.83 25.11
N LYS A 30 0.80 -1.40 24.64
CA LYS A 30 0.83 -2.38 23.55
C LYS A 30 0.02 -3.63 23.89
N LYS A 31 0.11 -4.12 25.12
CA LYS A 31 -0.65 -5.27 25.57
C LYS A 31 -2.16 -5.03 25.56
N ASN A 32 -2.58 -3.84 25.96
CA ASN A 32 -3.98 -3.44 25.97
C ASN A 32 -4.51 -3.01 24.61
N ASN A 33 -3.61 -2.68 23.67
CA ASN A 33 -3.92 -2.19 22.33
C ASN A 33 -3.14 -2.98 21.26
N PRO A 34 -3.50 -4.23 20.98
CA PRO A 34 -2.73 -5.12 20.11
C PRO A 34 -2.59 -4.63 18.66
N LEU A 35 -3.54 -3.84 18.17
CA LEU A 35 -3.43 -3.21 16.85
C LEU A 35 -2.29 -2.18 16.82
N PHE A 36 -2.23 -1.29 17.82
CA PHE A 36 -1.15 -0.29 17.90
C PHE A 36 0.20 -0.88 18.26
N ALA A 37 0.25 -2.11 18.78
CA ALA A 37 1.49 -2.85 18.96
C ALA A 37 2.06 -3.36 17.62
N ALA A 38 1.19 -3.65 16.65
CA ALA A 38 1.54 -4.28 15.37
C ALA A 38 1.68 -3.27 14.21
N ILE A 39 1.06 -2.08 14.32
CA ILE A 39 1.12 -1.04 13.28
C ILE A 39 1.59 0.29 13.85
N GLN A 40 2.52 0.93 13.17
CA GLN A 40 2.92 2.31 13.44
C GLN A 40 2.06 3.24 12.59
N LEU A 41 1.20 4.03 13.24
CA LEU A 41 0.33 4.97 12.53
C LEU A 41 1.11 6.10 11.89
N SER A 42 0.65 6.53 10.71
CA SER A 42 1.15 7.73 10.01
C SER A 42 0.57 8.99 10.63
N VAL A 43 1.18 9.45 11.73
CA VAL A 43 0.78 10.66 12.45
C VAL A 43 1.96 11.63 12.59
N ASN A 44 1.66 12.93 12.65
CA ASN A 44 2.64 13.97 12.94
C ASN A 44 2.94 14.05 14.45
N GLN A 45 3.87 14.94 14.84
CA GLN A 45 4.25 15.15 16.24
C GLN A 45 3.09 15.61 17.14
N ALA A 46 2.02 16.15 16.57
CA ALA A 46 0.79 16.54 17.27
C ALA A 46 -0.27 15.42 17.30
N ASN A 47 0.11 14.18 16.98
CA ASN A 47 -0.80 13.00 16.91
C ASN A 47 -1.93 13.15 15.89
N GLN A 48 -1.77 14.01 14.89
CA GLN A 48 -2.73 14.18 13.81
C GLN A 48 -2.32 13.32 12.61
N PRO A 49 -3.26 12.66 11.92
CA PRO A 49 -2.96 11.90 10.73
C PRO A 49 -2.29 12.75 9.65
N TYR A 50 -1.25 12.24 9.01
CA TYR A 50 -0.76 12.86 7.78
C TYR A 50 -1.84 12.86 6.71
N GLN A 51 -1.89 13.92 5.91
CA GLN A 51 -2.76 13.95 4.74
C GLN A 51 -2.22 12.96 3.70
N GLY A 52 -3.06 12.04 3.27
CA GLY A 52 -2.71 11.03 2.28
C GLY A 52 -3.42 9.70 2.51
N PRO A 53 -3.23 8.73 1.62
CA PRO A 53 -3.90 7.44 1.72
C PRO A 53 -3.22 6.47 2.69
N VAL A 54 -2.00 6.77 3.17
CA VAL A 54 -1.23 5.87 4.04
C VAL A 54 -1.70 6.00 5.48
N VAL A 55 -2.23 4.92 6.03
CA VAL A 55 -2.71 4.83 7.43
C VAL A 55 -1.57 4.58 8.40
N GLY A 56 -0.63 3.74 8.02
CA GLY A 56 0.50 3.37 8.86
C GLY A 56 1.42 2.37 8.19
N THR A 57 2.42 1.94 8.93
CA THR A 57 3.41 0.94 8.50
C THR A 57 3.49 -0.20 9.48
N ALA A 58 3.74 -1.41 9.00
CA ALA A 58 3.98 -2.57 9.84
C ALA A 58 5.11 -3.42 9.29
N HIS A 59 5.76 -4.15 10.19
CA HIS A 59 6.73 -5.16 9.82
C HIS A 59 6.02 -6.32 9.10
N TYR A 60 6.68 -6.96 8.12
CA TYR A 60 6.06 -8.01 7.29
C TYR A 60 5.47 -9.17 8.12
N THR A 61 6.05 -9.50 9.28
CA THR A 61 5.55 -10.53 10.19
C THR A 61 4.21 -10.20 10.83
N ASP A 62 3.86 -8.91 10.93
CA ASP A 62 2.66 -8.43 11.59
C ASP A 62 1.55 -8.05 10.60
N THR A 63 1.83 -7.99 9.30
CA THR A 63 0.85 -7.57 8.27
C THR A 63 -0.42 -8.42 8.29
N ALA A 64 -0.29 -9.74 8.39
CA ALA A 64 -1.44 -10.65 8.46
C ALA A 64 -2.26 -10.41 9.74
N LYS A 65 -1.60 -10.27 10.89
CA LYS A 65 -2.24 -10.02 12.17
C LYS A 65 -3.01 -8.68 12.17
N VAL A 66 -2.44 -7.64 11.59
CA VAL A 66 -3.11 -6.34 11.42
C VAL A 66 -4.35 -6.48 10.56
N MET A 67 -4.27 -7.18 9.41
CA MET A 67 -5.41 -7.40 8.54
C MET A 67 -6.51 -8.21 9.21
N ASP A 68 -6.18 -9.25 9.97
CA ASP A 68 -7.15 -10.06 10.72
C ASP A 68 -7.93 -9.19 11.73
N MET A 69 -7.24 -8.30 12.44
CA MET A 69 -7.90 -7.38 13.37
C MET A 69 -8.80 -6.37 12.65
N LEU A 70 -8.34 -5.79 11.54
CA LEU A 70 -9.07 -4.78 10.77
C LEU A 70 -10.23 -5.36 9.94
N THR A 71 -10.20 -6.64 9.61
CA THR A 71 -11.28 -7.35 8.90
C THR A 71 -12.22 -8.10 9.85
N SER A 72 -11.99 -8.04 11.15
CA SER A 72 -12.85 -8.65 12.17
C SER A 72 -14.28 -8.10 12.12
N GLN A 73 -15.25 -8.85 12.68
CA GLN A 73 -16.66 -8.40 12.74
C GLN A 73 -16.81 -7.08 13.50
N VAL A 74 -16.02 -6.88 14.55
CA VAL A 74 -16.04 -5.65 15.35
C VAL A 74 -15.55 -4.48 14.49
N ALA A 75 -14.42 -4.63 13.79
CA ALA A 75 -13.89 -3.61 12.91
C ALA A 75 -14.87 -3.27 11.78
N LYS A 76 -15.46 -4.28 11.13
CA LYS A 76 -16.49 -4.10 10.08
C LYS A 76 -17.73 -3.35 10.51
N SER A 77 -18.07 -3.40 11.81
CA SER A 77 -19.21 -2.64 12.34
C SER A 77 -18.92 -1.16 12.55
N ILE A 78 -17.65 -0.79 12.65
CA ILE A 78 -17.18 0.57 12.96
C ILE A 78 -16.67 1.27 11.69
N LEU A 79 -15.96 0.52 10.84
CA LEU A 79 -15.33 1.07 9.64
C LEU A 79 -16.37 1.34 8.54
N PRO A 80 -16.16 2.37 7.70
CA PRO A 80 -17.01 2.63 6.54
C PRO A 80 -17.04 1.44 5.58
N ARG A 81 -18.20 1.16 4.98
CA ARG A 81 -18.39 0.02 4.06
C ARG A 81 -17.64 0.18 2.73
N ASP A 82 -17.34 1.41 2.36
CA ASP A 82 -16.59 1.77 1.15
C ASP A 82 -15.06 1.87 1.40
N LEU A 83 -14.62 1.56 2.62
CA LEU A 83 -13.21 1.50 2.98
C LEU A 83 -12.62 0.13 2.61
N HIS A 84 -11.58 0.14 1.78
CA HIS A 84 -10.70 -0.98 1.53
C HIS A 84 -9.29 -0.69 2.05
N LEU A 85 -8.73 -1.65 2.76
CA LEU A 85 -7.37 -1.54 3.30
C LEU A 85 -6.48 -2.55 2.56
N CYS A 86 -5.39 -2.06 1.98
CA CYS A 86 -4.45 -2.89 1.22
C CYS A 86 -3.01 -2.55 1.61
N TRP A 87 -2.16 -3.56 1.67
CA TRP A 87 -0.72 -3.38 1.82
C TRP A 87 -0.08 -2.98 0.49
N THR A 88 1.01 -2.21 0.57
CA THR A 88 1.86 -1.98 -0.61
C THR A 88 2.64 -3.25 -0.97
N VAL A 89 2.88 -3.46 -2.27
CA VAL A 89 3.78 -4.54 -2.75
C VAL A 89 5.23 -4.24 -2.37
N LYS A 90 5.60 -2.96 -2.41
CA LYS A 90 6.95 -2.49 -2.16
C LYS A 90 7.11 -2.10 -0.71
N SER A 91 8.20 -2.55 -0.10
CA SER A 91 8.64 -2.09 1.22
C SER A 91 9.09 -0.62 1.15
N ILE A 92 9.11 0.03 2.30
CA ILE A 92 9.60 1.41 2.44
C ILE A 92 11.08 1.48 2.76
N ASP A 93 11.67 0.36 3.12
CA ASP A 93 13.05 0.25 3.57
C ASP A 93 13.87 -0.73 2.70
N ALA A 94 15.18 -0.53 2.68
CA ALA A 94 16.10 -1.36 1.91
C ALA A 94 16.22 -2.80 2.45
N ALA A 95 15.78 -3.06 3.68
CA ALA A 95 15.75 -4.40 4.29
C ALA A 95 14.47 -5.18 3.93
N GLU A 96 13.55 -4.58 3.15
CA GLU A 96 12.27 -5.16 2.76
C GLU A 96 11.42 -5.63 3.95
N ALA A 97 11.56 -4.95 5.10
CA ALA A 97 10.95 -5.36 6.34
C ALA A 97 9.62 -4.66 6.63
N TYR A 98 9.43 -3.41 6.16
CA TYR A 98 8.26 -2.60 6.49
C TYR A 98 7.43 -2.24 5.27
N TYR A 99 6.12 -2.45 5.38
CA TYR A 99 5.13 -2.19 4.33
C TYR A 99 4.11 -1.15 4.79
N GLN A 100 3.57 -0.39 3.85
CA GLN A 100 2.56 0.62 4.13
C GLN A 100 1.16 0.04 4.01
N LEU A 101 0.30 0.36 4.97
CA LEU A 101 -1.14 0.12 4.89
C LEU A 101 -1.81 1.33 4.28
N VAL A 102 -2.51 1.12 3.17
CA VAL A 102 -3.16 2.16 2.39
C VAL A 102 -4.67 2.03 2.51
N ALA A 103 -5.33 3.15 2.81
CA ALA A 103 -6.78 3.24 2.84
C ALA A 103 -7.31 3.68 1.47
N LEU A 104 -8.12 2.84 0.88
CA LEU A 104 -8.73 3.05 -0.43
C LEU A 104 -10.23 3.24 -0.27
N LYS A 105 -10.78 4.15 -1.06
CA LYS A 105 -12.22 4.29 -1.21
C LYS A 105 -12.65 3.49 -2.43
N SER A 106 -13.45 2.45 -2.22
CA SER A 106 -14.06 1.65 -3.27
C SER A 106 -15.52 2.05 -3.52
N GLN A 107 -16.14 1.45 -4.52
CA GLN A 107 -17.59 1.50 -4.63
C GLN A 107 -18.24 0.72 -3.47
N THR A 108 -19.47 1.05 -3.13
CA THR A 108 -20.25 0.37 -2.06
C THR A 108 -20.41 -1.13 -2.34
N SER A 109 -20.28 -1.55 -3.61
CA SER A 109 -20.27 -2.95 -4.04
C SER A 109 -18.95 -3.69 -3.76
N GLY A 110 -17.91 -2.98 -3.30
CA GLY A 110 -16.55 -3.51 -3.13
C GLY A 110 -15.76 -3.61 -4.43
N ARG A 111 -16.35 -3.21 -5.58
CA ARG A 111 -15.66 -3.24 -6.87
C ARG A 111 -14.75 -2.03 -7.03
N PRO A 112 -13.66 -2.15 -7.80
CA PRO A 112 -12.82 -1.01 -8.16
C PRO A 112 -13.63 -0.03 -9.01
N SER A 113 -13.19 1.23 -9.02
CA SER A 113 -13.80 2.28 -9.86
C SER A 113 -13.51 2.09 -11.35
N LEU A 114 -12.45 1.39 -11.69
CA LEU A 114 -12.05 0.97 -13.02
C LEU A 114 -11.41 -0.40 -12.94
N GLU A 115 -11.84 -1.33 -13.78
CA GLU A 115 -11.28 -2.69 -13.85
C GLU A 115 -10.15 -2.73 -14.90
N GLY A 116 -9.22 -3.68 -14.75
CA GLY A 116 -8.03 -3.77 -15.61
C GLY A 116 -8.30 -4.20 -17.07
N ASP A 117 -9.48 -4.76 -17.34
CA ASP A 117 -9.91 -5.23 -18.67
C ASP A 117 -10.06 -4.11 -19.70
N VAL A 118 -10.20 -2.85 -19.24
CA VAL A 118 -10.26 -1.68 -20.12
C VAL A 118 -8.87 -1.27 -20.66
N ILE A 119 -7.78 -1.78 -20.07
CA ILE A 119 -6.41 -1.49 -20.51
C ILE A 119 -6.12 -2.30 -21.76
N THR A 120 -5.77 -1.64 -22.86
CA THR A 120 -5.43 -2.28 -24.13
C THR A 120 -3.94 -2.51 -24.32
N ASP A 121 -3.12 -1.65 -23.73
CA ASP A 121 -1.67 -1.75 -23.78
C ASP A 121 -1.03 -1.03 -22.58
N ALA A 122 0.07 -1.57 -22.08
CA ALA A 122 0.91 -0.93 -21.08
C ALA A 122 2.39 -1.21 -21.38
N ARG A 123 3.22 -0.18 -21.25
CA ARG A 123 4.66 -0.23 -21.57
C ARG A 123 5.47 0.54 -20.55
N ALA A 124 6.65 0.01 -20.23
CA ALA A 124 7.65 0.75 -19.49
C ALA A 124 8.39 1.71 -20.43
N ASP A 125 8.38 2.99 -20.08
CA ASP A 125 9.08 4.05 -20.83
C ASP A 125 10.31 4.52 -20.06
N PHE A 126 11.44 4.57 -20.77
CA PHE A 126 12.72 4.99 -20.21
C PHE A 126 13.12 6.34 -20.82
N GLY A 127 13.09 7.39 -20.00
CA GLY A 127 13.60 8.70 -20.43
C GLY A 127 15.11 8.67 -20.62
N GLN A 128 15.61 9.26 -21.72
CA GLN A 128 17.05 9.35 -21.96
C GLN A 128 17.81 10.19 -20.91
N THR A 129 17.10 10.99 -20.14
CA THR A 129 17.65 11.92 -19.14
C THR A 129 17.14 11.66 -17.71
N SER A 130 16.22 10.72 -17.52
CA SER A 130 15.65 10.39 -16.22
C SER A 130 16.31 9.14 -15.63
N ALA A 131 16.67 9.19 -14.35
CA ALA A 131 17.13 8.04 -13.59
C ALA A 131 15.99 7.04 -13.30
N TYR A 132 14.73 7.44 -13.51
CA TYR A 132 13.54 6.66 -13.20
C TYR A 132 12.75 6.34 -14.46
N ALA A 133 12.15 5.17 -14.47
CA ALA A 133 11.25 4.72 -15.50
C ALA A 133 9.81 5.17 -15.20
N ASN A 134 9.01 5.31 -16.26
CA ASN A 134 7.57 5.54 -16.18
C ASN A 134 6.82 4.37 -16.80
N VAL A 135 5.53 4.26 -16.56
CA VAL A 135 4.68 3.29 -17.26
C VAL A 135 3.60 4.03 -18.02
N SER A 136 3.63 3.92 -19.35
CA SER A 136 2.56 4.40 -20.20
C SER A 136 1.50 3.33 -20.38
N MET A 137 0.23 3.71 -20.29
CA MET A 137 -0.90 2.81 -20.50
C MET A 137 -1.93 3.44 -21.44
N THR A 138 -2.56 2.58 -22.24
CA THR A 138 -3.63 2.96 -23.17
C THR A 138 -4.89 2.16 -22.82
N MET A 139 -6.04 2.80 -22.88
CA MET A 139 -7.33 2.22 -22.57
C MET A 139 -8.23 2.16 -23.81
N ASN A 140 -9.22 1.28 -23.79
CA ASN A 140 -10.29 1.27 -24.78
C ASN A 140 -11.21 2.51 -24.62
N ALA A 141 -12.16 2.69 -25.51
CA ALA A 141 -13.03 3.89 -25.52
C ALA A 141 -13.94 4.00 -24.29
N GLU A 142 -14.30 2.89 -23.66
CA GLU A 142 -15.10 2.86 -22.43
C GLU A 142 -14.24 3.27 -21.24
N GLY A 143 -13.08 2.62 -21.07
CA GLY A 143 -12.11 2.95 -20.04
C GLY A 143 -11.62 4.40 -20.12
N ALA A 144 -11.41 4.92 -21.33
CA ALA A 144 -11.00 6.31 -21.54
C ALA A 144 -12.02 7.31 -20.98
N ARG A 145 -13.32 7.07 -21.16
CA ARG A 145 -14.41 7.93 -20.64
C ARG A 145 -14.49 7.83 -19.12
N ASP A 146 -14.42 6.64 -18.58
CA ASP A 146 -14.47 6.44 -17.14
C ASP A 146 -13.21 7.01 -16.47
N TRP A 147 -12.03 6.81 -17.07
CA TRP A 147 -10.79 7.37 -16.58
C TRP A 147 -10.79 8.90 -16.55
N GLN A 148 -11.32 9.54 -17.61
CA GLN A 148 -11.51 10.97 -17.65
C GLN A 148 -12.38 11.45 -16.49
N ARG A 149 -13.53 10.80 -16.27
CA ARG A 149 -14.46 11.14 -15.18
C ARG A 149 -13.82 10.94 -13.80
N ILE A 150 -13.10 9.81 -13.61
CA ILE A 150 -12.44 9.46 -12.35
C ILE A 150 -11.33 10.46 -12.06
N THR A 151 -10.47 10.76 -13.02
CA THR A 151 -9.35 11.69 -12.82
C THR A 151 -9.85 13.11 -12.62
N GLY A 152 -10.85 13.58 -13.40
CA GLY A 152 -11.46 14.90 -13.22
C GLY A 152 -12.08 15.10 -11.84
N SER A 153 -12.70 14.06 -11.27
CA SER A 153 -13.32 14.12 -9.93
C SER A 153 -12.32 13.98 -8.78
N ASN A 154 -11.08 13.62 -9.05
CA ASN A 154 -10.05 13.32 -8.04
C ASN A 154 -8.75 14.11 -8.23
N ILE A 155 -8.81 15.27 -8.87
CA ILE A 155 -7.65 16.18 -8.99
C ILE A 155 -7.12 16.52 -7.59
N GLY A 156 -5.81 16.42 -7.39
CA GLY A 156 -5.14 16.62 -6.12
C GLY A 156 -5.24 15.43 -5.14
N LYS A 157 -5.97 14.36 -5.49
CA LYS A 157 -6.06 13.11 -4.72
C LYS A 157 -5.26 12.01 -5.37
N SER A 158 -4.94 10.97 -4.61
CA SER A 158 -4.25 9.79 -5.14
C SER A 158 -5.24 8.77 -5.70
N ILE A 159 -4.88 8.15 -6.81
CA ILE A 159 -5.57 6.98 -7.37
C ILE A 159 -4.63 5.77 -7.23
N ALA A 160 -5.08 4.74 -6.52
CA ALA A 160 -4.29 3.55 -6.32
C ALA A 160 -4.45 2.56 -7.48
N ILE A 161 -3.33 1.96 -7.87
CA ILE A 161 -3.28 0.81 -8.76
C ILE A 161 -3.13 -0.42 -7.88
N VAL A 162 -4.17 -1.26 -7.86
CA VAL A 162 -4.26 -2.44 -7.02
C VAL A 162 -4.29 -3.68 -7.89
N LEU A 163 -3.44 -4.64 -7.60
CA LEU A 163 -3.34 -5.92 -8.30
C LEU A 163 -3.21 -7.02 -7.26
N ASP A 164 -3.99 -8.07 -7.37
CA ASP A 164 -4.02 -9.20 -6.44
C ASP A 164 -4.17 -8.79 -4.96
N GLY A 165 -4.87 -7.69 -4.71
CA GLY A 165 -5.12 -7.16 -3.35
C GLY A 165 -3.98 -6.32 -2.76
N TYR A 166 -2.92 -6.05 -3.52
CA TYR A 166 -1.79 -5.21 -3.11
C TYR A 166 -1.72 -3.91 -3.91
N VAL A 167 -1.30 -2.85 -3.25
CA VAL A 167 -1.11 -1.54 -3.88
C VAL A 167 0.29 -1.49 -4.50
N TYR A 168 0.33 -1.37 -5.81
CA TYR A 168 1.58 -1.20 -6.57
C TYR A 168 2.04 0.26 -6.61
N SER A 169 1.10 1.17 -6.77
CA SER A 169 1.37 2.60 -6.86
C SER A 169 0.11 3.38 -6.51
N PHE A 170 0.26 4.61 -6.02
CA PHE A 170 -0.85 5.53 -5.73
C PHE A 170 -0.50 6.97 -6.10
N PRO A 171 -0.25 7.24 -7.40
CA PRO A 171 0.10 8.59 -7.87
C PRO A 171 -1.00 9.59 -7.61
N THR A 172 -0.60 10.84 -7.38
CA THR A 172 -1.53 11.97 -7.25
C THR A 172 -1.96 12.46 -8.63
N VAL A 173 -3.26 12.61 -8.84
CA VAL A 173 -3.85 13.14 -10.06
C VAL A 173 -3.53 14.63 -10.18
N GLN A 174 -2.81 15.02 -11.21
CA GLN A 174 -2.47 16.42 -11.46
C GLN A 174 -3.56 17.14 -12.24
N ASN A 175 -4.13 16.47 -13.25
CA ASN A 175 -5.15 17.00 -14.16
C ASN A 175 -6.13 15.91 -14.57
N GLU A 176 -7.28 16.31 -15.11
CA GLU A 176 -8.16 15.42 -15.84
C GLU A 176 -7.43 14.82 -17.05
N ILE A 177 -7.56 13.49 -17.24
CA ILE A 177 -6.88 12.75 -18.31
C ILE A 177 -7.92 12.27 -19.30
N ALA A 178 -8.00 12.96 -20.44
CA ALA A 178 -8.87 12.58 -21.55
C ALA A 178 -8.13 11.67 -22.56
N GLY A 179 -8.89 10.93 -23.37
CA GLY A 179 -8.37 10.21 -24.55
C GLY A 179 -7.76 8.84 -24.24
N GLY A 180 -7.80 8.36 -23.00
CA GLY A 180 -7.42 6.98 -22.65
C GLY A 180 -5.93 6.67 -22.64
N ASN A 181 -5.08 7.67 -22.87
CA ASN A 181 -3.62 7.54 -22.70
C ASN A 181 -3.23 8.13 -21.35
N SER A 182 -2.52 7.37 -20.55
CA SER A 182 -2.09 7.80 -19.23
C SER A 182 -0.65 7.39 -18.96
N GLN A 183 0.03 8.17 -18.15
CA GLN A 183 1.39 7.86 -17.72
C GLN A 183 1.44 7.79 -16.19
N ILE A 184 1.91 6.67 -15.68
CA ILE A 184 2.18 6.47 -14.27
C ILE A 184 3.63 6.89 -14.04
N THR A 185 3.81 7.98 -13.34
CA THR A 185 5.12 8.49 -12.95
C THR A 185 5.41 8.09 -11.51
N GLY A 186 6.67 7.77 -11.23
CA GLY A 186 7.14 7.39 -9.89
C GLY A 186 8.64 7.16 -9.91
N ASN A 187 9.20 6.82 -8.75
CA ASN A 187 10.60 6.43 -8.64
C ASN A 187 10.77 4.94 -8.97
N PHE A 188 10.29 4.53 -10.16
CA PHE A 188 10.39 3.14 -10.57
C PHE A 188 11.78 2.85 -11.14
N THR A 189 12.35 1.75 -10.72
CA THR A 189 13.47 1.15 -11.46
C THR A 189 12.98 0.61 -12.80
N VAL A 190 13.92 0.29 -13.70
CA VAL A 190 13.61 -0.31 -15.01
C VAL A 190 12.82 -1.63 -14.86
N GLU A 191 13.19 -2.46 -13.89
CA GLU A 191 12.55 -3.74 -13.63
C GLU A 191 11.15 -3.54 -13.08
N GLU A 192 10.97 -2.69 -12.07
CA GLU A 192 9.67 -2.37 -11.49
C GLU A 192 8.67 -1.81 -12.52
N ALA A 193 9.14 -0.94 -13.41
CA ALA A 193 8.28 -0.41 -14.47
C ALA A 193 7.86 -1.49 -15.48
N LYS A 194 8.77 -2.43 -15.81
CA LYS A 194 8.45 -3.57 -16.68
C LYS A 194 7.45 -4.52 -16.00
N ASP A 195 7.65 -4.82 -14.73
CA ASP A 195 6.77 -5.70 -13.98
C ASP A 195 5.38 -5.09 -13.83
N LEU A 196 5.29 -3.79 -13.53
CA LEU A 196 4.02 -3.08 -13.50
C LEU A 196 3.33 -3.08 -14.88
N ALA A 197 4.06 -2.83 -15.97
CA ALA A 197 3.51 -2.86 -17.31
C ALA A 197 3.02 -4.28 -17.69
N ASN A 198 3.78 -5.32 -17.37
CA ASN A 198 3.40 -6.72 -17.59
C ASN A 198 2.14 -7.08 -16.80
N THR A 199 2.07 -6.65 -15.54
CA THR A 199 0.91 -6.92 -14.67
C THR A 199 -0.34 -6.20 -15.17
N LEU A 200 -0.22 -4.93 -15.60
CA LEU A 200 -1.31 -4.19 -16.24
C LEU A 200 -1.78 -4.88 -17.55
N ASN A 201 -0.85 -5.41 -18.34
CA ASN A 201 -1.18 -6.18 -19.53
C ASN A 201 -1.81 -7.53 -19.22
N SER A 202 -1.46 -8.20 -18.12
CA SER A 202 -2.06 -9.46 -17.70
C SER A 202 -3.47 -9.29 -17.15
N GLY A 203 -3.78 -8.13 -16.53
CA GLY A 203 -5.11 -7.77 -16.06
C GLY A 203 -6.20 -7.68 -17.14
N LYS A 204 -5.80 -7.77 -18.43
CA LYS A 204 -6.73 -7.92 -19.57
C LYS A 204 -7.44 -9.26 -19.61
N MET A 205 -6.96 -10.28 -18.89
CA MET A 205 -7.60 -11.59 -18.90
C MET A 205 -8.76 -11.59 -17.90
N PRO A 206 -10.00 -11.80 -18.35
CA PRO A 206 -11.13 -12.01 -17.46
C PRO A 206 -10.94 -13.36 -16.77
N ALA A 207 -10.62 -13.32 -15.51
CA ALA A 207 -10.44 -14.43 -14.57
C ALA A 207 -9.19 -15.32 -14.81
N PRO A 208 -8.50 -15.74 -13.72
CA PRO A 208 -7.47 -16.77 -13.83
C PRO A 208 -8.11 -18.05 -14.36
N ALA A 209 -7.52 -18.64 -15.41
CA ALA A 209 -7.90 -19.96 -15.87
C ALA A 209 -7.74 -20.93 -14.68
N ARG A 210 -8.85 -21.43 -14.15
CA ARG A 210 -8.80 -22.54 -13.19
C ARG A 210 -8.43 -23.79 -13.97
N ILE A 211 -7.34 -24.45 -13.59
CA ILE A 211 -7.08 -25.84 -14.00
C ILE A 211 -8.22 -26.67 -13.40
N ILE A 212 -9.16 -27.11 -14.24
CA ILE A 212 -10.33 -27.88 -13.81
C ILE A 212 -9.97 -29.36 -13.70
N GLN A 213 -8.93 -29.81 -14.43
CA GLN A 213 -8.48 -31.18 -14.41
C GLN A 213 -7.03 -31.29 -14.89
N GLU A 214 -6.18 -31.93 -14.09
CA GLU A 214 -4.84 -32.36 -14.46
C GLU A 214 -4.89 -33.88 -14.65
N ASP A 215 -4.96 -34.34 -15.87
CA ASP A 215 -4.83 -35.78 -16.19
C ASP A 215 -3.34 -36.13 -16.22
N VAL A 216 -2.88 -36.71 -15.14
CA VAL A 216 -1.53 -37.33 -15.10
C VAL A 216 -1.63 -38.65 -15.83
N VAL A 217 -1.24 -38.65 -17.10
CA VAL A 217 -1.04 -39.91 -17.84
C VAL A 217 0.21 -40.59 -17.27
N GLY A 218 0.00 -41.56 -16.39
CA GLY A 218 1.06 -42.44 -15.91
C GLY A 218 1.71 -43.20 -17.07
N PRO A 219 3.01 -43.54 -16.99
CA PRO A 219 3.65 -44.32 -18.03
C PRO A 219 2.95 -45.68 -18.14
N SER A 220 2.39 -45.93 -19.28
CA SER A 220 1.85 -47.25 -19.67
C SER A 220 3.03 -48.23 -19.76
N LEU A 221 3.14 -49.11 -18.78
CA LEU A 221 4.01 -50.26 -18.89
C LEU A 221 3.43 -51.20 -19.96
N GLY A 222 4.11 -51.22 -21.12
CA GLY A 222 3.92 -52.22 -22.12
C GLY A 222 4.68 -53.53 -21.74
#